data_3b837274b7a51ea2bc6bba2021591211
#
_entry.id   3b837274b7a51ea2bc6bba2021591211
#
_cell.length_a   1.000
_cell.length_b   1.000
_cell.length_c   1.000
_cell.angle_alpha   90.00
_cell.angle_beta   90.00
_cell.angle_gamma   90.00
#
_symmetry.space_group_name_H-M   'P 1'
#
loop_
_entity.id
_entity.type
_entity.pdbx_description
1 polymer ?
#
loop_
_entity_poly.entity_id
_entity_poly.type
_entity_poly.pdbx_seq_one_letter_code
_entity_poly.pdbx_strand_id
1 'polypeptide(L)'
;QVLKVIVMLDHPGIKAKRLDDSQKWYEIDDIQDLDIAESLFAEDNARLPLIQRRYGGYWRYPKMVDFCYLINCYYPPRKMLDEMKANFDSLVCQYPSGMYVNSLLAARNFGLRQDQIVPGNGAAELIKVILEQTDGKMGVIRPTFEEYSNRYRAEDLVVFQTQHPDFRYGAGDIIRFFEDKGIKHLVIINPDNPTGNYIPREDILRLIQWTKSAG
;
A
#
# COMPACT_ATOMS: atom_id res chain seq x y z
N GLN A 1 16.03 -14.50 29.81
CA GLN A 1 15.27 -14.45 31.09
C GLN A 1 16.18 -14.74 32.30
N VAL A 2 17.13 -15.70 32.21
CA VAL A 2 18.04 -16.06 33.34
C VAL A 2 18.89 -14.87 33.77
N LEU A 3 19.51 -14.13 32.84
CA LEU A 3 20.31 -12.94 33.16
C LEU A 3 19.50 -11.85 33.88
N LYS A 4 18.25 -11.66 33.50
CA LYS A 4 17.36 -10.70 34.15
C LYS A 4 17.11 -11.08 35.61
N VAL A 5 16.91 -12.36 35.91
CA VAL A 5 16.71 -12.87 37.26
C VAL A 5 18.00 -12.69 38.10
N ILE A 6 19.15 -13.01 37.51
CA ILE A 6 20.46 -12.86 38.22
C ILE A 6 20.73 -11.39 38.58
N VAL A 7 20.41 -10.46 37.66
CA VAL A 7 20.55 -9.01 37.92
C VAL A 7 19.55 -8.54 38.98
N MET A 8 18.30 -9.04 38.95
CA MET A 8 17.29 -8.70 39.98
C MET A 8 17.64 -9.23 41.37
N LEU A 9 18.39 -10.33 41.45
CA LEU A 9 18.91 -10.92 42.72
C LEU A 9 20.20 -10.26 43.21
N ASP A 10 20.66 -9.19 42.58
CA ASP A 10 21.86 -8.42 42.91
C ASP A 10 23.11 -9.30 43.05
N HIS A 11 23.29 -10.22 42.12
CA HIS A 11 24.45 -11.12 42.16
C HIS A 11 25.77 -10.34 42.02
N PRO A 12 26.76 -10.54 42.91
CA PRO A 12 27.95 -9.69 43.00
C PRO A 12 28.84 -9.70 41.74
N GLY A 13 28.75 -10.73 40.92
CA GLY A 13 29.52 -10.86 39.67
C GLY A 13 28.86 -10.32 38.42
N ILE A 14 27.57 -9.95 38.46
CA ILE A 14 26.82 -9.49 37.30
C ILE A 14 25.98 -8.26 37.63
N LYS A 15 26.26 -7.15 36.97
CA LYS A 15 25.52 -5.89 37.16
C LYS A 15 24.96 -5.38 35.84
N ALA A 16 23.74 -4.88 35.88
CA ALA A 16 23.18 -4.14 34.74
C ALA A 16 23.82 -2.76 34.64
N LYS A 17 24.25 -2.39 33.43
CA LYS A 17 24.67 -1.02 33.10
C LYS A 17 23.62 -0.42 32.20
N ARG A 18 23.02 0.69 32.63
CA ARG A 18 22.13 1.46 31.75
C ARG A 18 22.97 2.18 30.70
N LEU A 19 22.59 2.02 29.44
CA LEU A 19 23.15 2.80 28.35
C LEU A 19 22.49 4.18 28.31
N ASP A 20 23.25 5.18 27.91
CA ASP A 20 22.73 6.51 27.62
C ASP A 20 21.86 6.49 26.36
N ASP A 21 20.84 7.34 26.29
CA ASP A 21 19.93 7.42 25.11
C ASP A 21 20.66 7.84 23.82
N SER A 22 21.82 8.47 23.93
CA SER A 22 22.71 8.80 22.81
C SER A 22 23.51 7.59 22.29
N GLN A 23 23.66 6.55 23.08
CA GLN A 23 24.41 5.36 22.71
C GLN A 23 23.53 4.42 21.87
N LYS A 24 23.99 4.17 20.66
CA LYS A 24 23.35 3.17 19.80
C LYS A 24 23.85 1.79 20.19
N TRP A 25 22.95 0.83 20.28
CA TRP A 25 23.25 -0.58 20.53
C TRP A 25 22.31 -1.46 19.70
N TYR A 26 22.82 -2.55 19.19
CA TYR A 26 22.05 -3.56 18.48
C TYR A 26 22.74 -4.91 18.60
N GLU A 27 21.97 -5.97 18.86
CA GLU A 27 22.45 -7.35 18.90
C GLU A 27 22.39 -7.96 17.50
N ILE A 28 23.44 -8.66 17.11
CA ILE A 28 23.56 -9.26 15.78
C ILE A 28 23.67 -10.77 15.98
N ASP A 29 22.59 -11.50 15.68
CA ASP A 29 22.53 -12.95 15.73
C ASP A 29 22.61 -13.58 14.33
N ASP A 30 22.16 -12.87 13.30
CA ASP A 30 22.16 -13.33 11.92
C ASP A 30 22.48 -12.21 10.92
N ILE A 31 22.50 -12.59 9.61
CA ILE A 31 22.76 -11.66 8.50
C ILE A 31 21.70 -10.55 8.41
N GLN A 32 20.45 -10.81 8.79
CA GLN A 32 19.41 -9.80 8.76
C GLN A 32 19.64 -8.75 9.87
N ASP A 33 20.09 -9.19 11.04
CA ASP A 33 20.46 -8.30 12.12
C ASP A 33 21.67 -7.43 11.76
N LEU A 34 22.65 -8.00 11.07
CA LEU A 34 23.78 -7.23 10.54
C LEU A 34 23.32 -6.13 9.57
N ASP A 35 22.45 -6.44 8.62
CA ASP A 35 21.91 -5.47 7.67
C ASP A 35 21.07 -4.35 8.37
N ILE A 36 20.36 -4.69 9.44
CA ILE A 36 19.66 -3.71 10.28
C ILE A 36 20.68 -2.83 11.01
N ALA A 37 21.70 -3.43 11.63
CA ALA A 37 22.75 -2.72 12.33
C ALA A 37 23.47 -1.74 11.38
N GLU A 38 23.85 -2.17 10.18
CA GLU A 38 24.45 -1.30 9.16
C GLU A 38 23.58 -0.06 8.89
N SER A 39 22.26 -0.24 8.77
CA SER A 39 21.33 0.87 8.58
C SER A 39 21.22 1.80 9.78
N LEU A 40 21.25 1.24 11.02
CA LEU A 40 21.14 2.01 12.27
C LEU A 40 22.40 2.83 12.56
N PHE A 41 23.58 2.31 12.21
CA PHE A 41 24.87 2.94 12.46
C PHE A 41 25.41 3.75 11.29
N ALA A 42 24.73 3.71 10.13
CA ALA A 42 25.08 4.51 8.97
C ALA A 42 25.00 6.02 9.24
N GLU A 43 25.83 6.77 8.53
CA GLU A 43 25.72 8.22 8.44
C GLU A 43 24.37 8.65 7.86
N ASP A 44 23.87 9.82 8.23
CA ASP A 44 22.51 10.27 7.88
C ASP A 44 22.26 10.30 6.36
N ASN A 45 23.26 10.66 5.56
CA ASN A 45 23.20 10.67 4.10
C ASN A 45 23.12 9.27 3.46
N ALA A 46 23.64 8.25 4.11
CA ALA A 46 23.65 6.87 3.64
C ALA A 46 22.46 6.04 4.18
N ARG A 47 21.84 6.49 5.26
CA ARG A 47 20.79 5.73 5.97
C ARG A 47 19.55 5.49 5.12
N LEU A 48 19.04 6.51 4.43
CA LEU A 48 17.82 6.38 3.66
C LEU A 48 17.89 5.32 2.55
N PRO A 49 18.92 5.27 1.69
CA PRO A 49 19.06 4.19 0.71
C PRO A 49 19.14 2.80 1.33
N LEU A 50 19.80 2.64 2.47
CA LEU A 50 19.91 1.36 3.19
C LEU A 50 18.55 0.88 3.72
N ILE A 51 17.73 1.79 4.24
CA ILE A 51 16.38 1.47 4.70
C ILE A 51 15.46 1.17 3.51
N GLN A 52 15.51 1.96 2.43
CA GLN A 52 14.68 1.79 1.25
C GLN A 52 14.88 0.43 0.58
N ARG A 53 16.11 -0.07 0.46
CA ARG A 53 16.38 -1.37 -0.16
C ARG A 53 15.72 -2.55 0.54
N ARG A 54 15.35 -2.42 1.83
CA ARG A 54 14.69 -3.50 2.60
C ARG A 54 13.23 -3.72 2.22
N TYR A 55 12.57 -2.71 1.73
CA TYR A 55 11.17 -2.77 1.31
C TYR A 55 10.22 -3.37 2.37
N GLY A 56 10.25 -2.83 3.57
CA GLY A 56 9.41 -3.27 4.68
C GLY A 56 10.19 -3.71 5.91
N GLY A 57 9.48 -4.35 6.85
CA GLY A 57 10.10 -4.75 8.12
C GLY A 57 10.49 -3.58 9.02
N TYR A 58 9.90 -2.40 8.82
CA TYR A 58 10.24 -1.16 9.54
C TYR A 58 9.86 -1.21 11.02
N TRP A 59 9.01 -2.14 11.43
CA TRP A 59 8.73 -2.44 12.83
C TRP A 59 9.99 -2.85 13.64
N ARG A 60 11.07 -3.23 12.97
CA ARG A 60 12.38 -3.50 13.57
C ARG A 60 13.16 -2.24 13.95
N TYR A 61 12.66 -1.06 13.57
CA TYR A 61 13.26 0.25 13.86
C TYR A 61 12.34 1.04 14.82
N PRO A 62 12.37 0.76 16.15
CA PRO A 62 11.33 1.23 17.08
C PRO A 62 11.27 2.76 17.24
N LYS A 63 12.31 3.49 16.82
CA LYS A 63 12.34 4.97 16.86
C LYS A 63 12.06 5.62 15.51
N MET A 64 11.82 4.83 14.45
CA MET A 64 11.53 5.37 13.12
C MET A 64 10.07 5.75 13.02
N VAL A 65 9.80 6.92 12.47
CA VAL A 65 8.46 7.35 12.09
C VAL A 65 8.27 7.02 10.63
N ASP A 66 7.35 6.10 10.33
CA ASP A 66 7.09 5.62 8.98
C ASP A 66 6.02 6.46 8.31
N PHE A 67 6.39 7.17 7.24
CA PHE A 67 5.49 7.89 6.35
C PHE A 67 5.32 7.20 4.98
N CYS A 68 5.90 6.01 4.80
CA CYS A 68 5.87 5.28 3.55
C CYS A 68 4.66 4.34 3.44
N TYR A 69 4.37 3.60 4.51
CA TYR A 69 3.29 2.62 4.52
C TYR A 69 2.03 3.15 5.21
N LEU A 70 0.96 3.31 4.43
CA LEU A 70 -0.35 3.70 4.93
C LEU A 70 -1.10 2.48 5.44
N ILE A 71 -0.77 2.03 6.64
CA ILE A 71 -1.46 0.91 7.28
C ILE A 71 -2.62 1.39 8.16
N ASN A 72 -3.73 0.64 8.15
CA ASN A 72 -4.82 0.87 9.08
C ASN A 72 -4.47 0.29 10.45
N CYS A 73 -4.07 1.13 11.40
CA CYS A 73 -3.69 0.72 12.75
C CYS A 73 -4.88 0.16 13.60
N TYR A 74 -6.11 0.32 13.13
CA TYR A 74 -7.33 -0.21 13.78
C TYR A 74 -7.80 -1.54 13.21
N TYR A 75 -7.08 -2.08 12.22
CA TYR A 75 -7.41 -3.35 11.59
C TYR A 75 -6.16 -4.27 11.57
N PRO A 76 -6.31 -5.59 11.79
CA PRO A 76 -7.55 -6.34 12.08
C PRO A 76 -8.11 -6.09 13.49
N PRO A 77 -9.44 -6.16 13.69
CA PRO A 77 -10.03 -6.03 15.03
C PRO A 77 -9.64 -7.21 15.91
N ARG A 78 -9.68 -7.01 17.23
CA ARG A 78 -9.21 -7.99 18.23
C ARG A 78 -9.85 -9.38 18.04
N LYS A 79 -11.16 -9.43 17.80
CA LYS A 79 -11.89 -10.68 17.56
C LYS A 79 -11.31 -11.48 16.40
N MET A 80 -11.00 -10.80 15.28
CA MET A 80 -10.40 -11.44 14.10
C MET A 80 -9.01 -11.98 14.41
N LEU A 81 -8.19 -11.22 15.13
CA LEU A 81 -6.85 -11.67 15.54
C LEU A 81 -6.90 -12.90 16.46
N ASP A 82 -7.85 -12.94 17.38
CA ASP A 82 -8.02 -14.07 18.29
C ASP A 82 -8.50 -15.32 17.53
N GLU A 83 -9.41 -15.17 16.57
CA GLU A 83 -9.86 -16.24 15.68
C GLU A 83 -8.73 -16.78 14.81
N MET A 84 -7.91 -15.89 14.21
CA MET A 84 -6.73 -16.29 13.44
C MET A 84 -5.73 -17.07 14.29
N LYS A 85 -5.46 -16.63 15.52
CA LYS A 85 -4.56 -17.32 16.45
C LYS A 85 -5.08 -18.70 16.86
N ALA A 86 -6.38 -18.81 17.12
CA ALA A 86 -7.01 -20.08 17.49
C ALA A 86 -6.97 -21.12 16.37
N ASN A 87 -6.92 -20.69 15.11
CA ASN A 87 -6.89 -21.55 13.94
C ASN A 87 -5.53 -21.55 13.22
N PHE A 88 -4.49 -21.00 13.82
CA PHE A 88 -3.21 -20.71 13.17
C PHE A 88 -2.59 -21.98 12.51
N ASP A 89 -2.52 -23.09 13.23
CA ASP A 89 -1.93 -24.34 12.72
C ASP A 89 -2.67 -24.83 11.46
N SER A 90 -3.99 -24.76 11.48
CA SER A 90 -4.82 -25.13 10.32
C SER A 90 -4.61 -24.19 9.14
N LEU A 91 -4.57 -22.88 9.40
CA LEU A 91 -4.40 -21.84 8.37
C LEU A 91 -3.04 -21.92 7.68
N VAL A 92 -1.99 -22.32 8.42
CA VAL A 92 -0.63 -22.41 7.89
C VAL A 92 -0.37 -23.73 7.18
N CYS A 93 -0.96 -24.85 7.69
CA CYS A 93 -0.68 -26.20 7.19
C CYS A 93 -1.59 -26.64 6.05
N GLN A 94 -2.69 -25.94 5.78
CA GLN A 94 -3.68 -26.34 4.78
C GLN A 94 -3.68 -25.39 3.57
N TYR A 95 -4.10 -25.89 2.41
CA TYR A 95 -4.32 -25.04 1.25
C TYR A 95 -5.49 -24.08 1.52
N PRO A 96 -5.38 -22.81 1.07
CA PRO A 96 -6.48 -21.88 1.18
C PRO A 96 -7.65 -22.25 0.27
N SER A 97 -8.83 -21.72 0.56
CA SER A 97 -9.99 -21.83 -0.32
C SER A 97 -9.71 -21.18 -1.67
N GLY A 98 -10.23 -21.80 -2.74
CA GLY A 98 -10.11 -21.26 -4.09
C GLY A 98 -10.97 -20.02 -4.33
N MET A 99 -10.78 -19.41 -5.50
CA MET A 99 -11.45 -18.17 -5.91
C MET A 99 -12.97 -18.24 -5.88
N TYR A 100 -13.54 -19.40 -6.16
CA TYR A 100 -15.00 -19.61 -6.08
C TYR A 100 -15.54 -19.28 -4.68
N VAL A 101 -14.93 -19.85 -3.64
CA VAL A 101 -15.35 -19.62 -2.24
C VAL A 101 -15.08 -18.17 -1.82
N ASN A 102 -13.93 -17.64 -2.19
CA ASN A 102 -13.57 -16.24 -1.87
C ASN A 102 -14.55 -15.25 -2.50
N SER A 103 -14.91 -15.43 -3.76
CA SER A 103 -15.92 -14.60 -4.46
C SER A 103 -17.31 -14.73 -3.83
N LEU A 104 -17.71 -15.96 -3.45
CA LEU A 104 -18.97 -16.21 -2.78
C LEU A 104 -19.07 -15.47 -1.43
N LEU A 105 -18.03 -15.58 -0.61
CA LEU A 105 -17.97 -14.92 0.70
C LEU A 105 -17.91 -13.39 0.57
N ALA A 106 -17.13 -12.88 -0.37
CA ALA A 106 -17.05 -11.44 -0.65
C ALA A 106 -18.40 -10.91 -1.15
N ALA A 107 -19.04 -11.58 -2.11
CA ALA A 107 -20.35 -11.20 -2.62
C ALA A 107 -21.40 -11.14 -1.50
N ARG A 108 -21.41 -12.14 -0.62
CA ARG A 108 -22.31 -12.19 0.53
C ARG A 108 -22.08 -11.03 1.51
N ASN A 109 -20.81 -10.68 1.76
CA ASN A 109 -20.46 -9.58 2.64
C ASN A 109 -20.88 -8.22 2.08
N PHE A 110 -20.78 -8.02 0.76
CA PHE A 110 -21.09 -6.76 0.08
C PHE A 110 -22.52 -6.68 -0.48
N GLY A 111 -23.35 -7.71 -0.29
CA GLY A 111 -24.71 -7.75 -0.84
C GLY A 111 -24.77 -7.78 -2.36
N LEU A 112 -23.77 -8.41 -2.99
CA LEU A 112 -23.62 -8.56 -4.43
C LEU A 112 -23.87 -9.99 -4.88
N ARG A 113 -24.04 -10.20 -6.20
CA ARG A 113 -23.95 -11.54 -6.77
C ARG A 113 -22.49 -11.96 -6.93
N GLN A 114 -22.23 -13.25 -6.91
CA GLN A 114 -20.88 -13.79 -7.04
C GLN A 114 -20.17 -13.39 -8.35
N ASP A 115 -20.93 -13.24 -9.43
CA ASP A 115 -20.42 -12.83 -10.76
C ASP A 115 -20.10 -11.33 -10.87
N GLN A 116 -20.37 -10.56 -9.82
CA GLN A 116 -20.11 -9.12 -9.77
C GLN A 116 -18.87 -8.74 -8.95
N ILE A 117 -18.15 -9.73 -8.38
CA ILE A 117 -17.01 -9.45 -7.51
C ILE A 117 -15.87 -10.42 -7.77
N VAL A 118 -14.68 -9.87 -7.85
CA VAL A 118 -13.44 -10.63 -7.99
C VAL A 118 -12.47 -10.21 -6.88
N PRO A 119 -12.22 -11.05 -5.87
CA PRO A 119 -11.15 -10.82 -4.91
C PRO A 119 -9.78 -11.17 -5.52
N GLY A 120 -8.73 -10.46 -5.09
CA GLY A 120 -7.35 -10.70 -5.53
C GLY A 120 -6.35 -10.42 -4.41
N ASN A 121 -5.07 -10.68 -4.65
CA ASN A 121 -3.98 -10.43 -3.72
C ASN A 121 -3.54 -8.95 -3.78
N GLY A 122 -4.47 -8.07 -3.38
CA GLY A 122 -4.28 -6.63 -3.43
C GLY A 122 -4.60 -6.01 -4.80
N ALA A 123 -4.67 -4.67 -4.80
CA ALA A 123 -5.05 -3.90 -5.98
C ALA A 123 -4.08 -4.09 -7.17
N ALA A 124 -2.79 -4.27 -6.90
CA ALA A 124 -1.78 -4.39 -7.96
C ALA A 124 -1.99 -5.61 -8.87
N GLU A 125 -2.46 -6.75 -8.33
CA GLU A 125 -2.84 -7.92 -9.13
C GLU A 125 -4.05 -7.63 -10.01
N LEU A 126 -5.10 -7.05 -9.44
CA LEU A 126 -6.33 -6.72 -10.17
C LEU A 126 -6.09 -5.66 -11.26
N ILE A 127 -5.30 -4.64 -10.96
CA ILE A 127 -4.88 -3.61 -11.93
C ILE A 127 -4.15 -4.28 -13.10
N LYS A 128 -3.20 -5.17 -12.82
CA LYS A 128 -2.48 -5.90 -13.86
C LYS A 128 -3.44 -6.66 -14.77
N VAL A 129 -4.33 -7.46 -14.21
CA VAL A 129 -5.29 -8.27 -14.97
C VAL A 129 -6.21 -7.40 -15.84
N ILE A 130 -6.68 -6.27 -15.30
CA ILE A 130 -7.52 -5.33 -16.08
C ILE A 130 -6.72 -4.73 -17.23
N LEU A 131 -5.50 -4.27 -16.98
CA LEU A 131 -4.70 -3.60 -18.02
C LEU A 131 -4.21 -4.55 -19.10
N GLU A 132 -3.98 -5.83 -18.80
CA GLU A 132 -3.67 -6.86 -19.80
C GLU A 132 -4.82 -7.13 -20.79
N GLN A 133 -6.06 -6.79 -20.41
CA GLN A 133 -7.26 -6.90 -21.25
C GLN A 133 -7.66 -5.55 -21.88
N THR A 134 -6.88 -4.49 -21.65
CA THR A 134 -7.19 -3.13 -22.10
C THR A 134 -6.30 -2.76 -23.29
N ASP A 135 -6.90 -2.21 -24.35
CA ASP A 135 -6.19 -1.76 -25.55
C ASP A 135 -6.54 -0.31 -25.92
N GLY A 136 -5.65 0.35 -26.68
CA GLY A 136 -5.83 1.71 -27.16
C GLY A 136 -5.36 2.78 -26.17
N LYS A 137 -5.69 4.04 -26.45
CA LYS A 137 -5.21 5.16 -25.64
C LYS A 137 -5.93 5.23 -24.29
N MET A 138 -5.14 5.43 -23.24
CA MET A 138 -5.61 5.56 -21.86
C MET A 138 -5.32 6.95 -21.32
N GLY A 139 -6.34 7.65 -20.88
CA GLY A 139 -6.24 8.91 -20.15
C GLY A 139 -5.90 8.68 -18.69
N VAL A 140 -4.88 9.37 -18.19
CA VAL A 140 -4.47 9.37 -16.78
C VAL A 140 -4.22 10.78 -16.30
N ILE A 141 -4.35 11.00 -15.00
CA ILE A 141 -4.11 12.30 -14.38
C ILE A 141 -2.78 12.20 -13.62
N ARG A 142 -1.99 13.29 -13.55
CA ARG A 142 -0.76 13.33 -12.77
C ARG A 142 -0.66 14.62 -11.95
N PRO A 143 -0.06 14.55 -10.75
CA PRO A 143 0.41 13.33 -10.05
C PRO A 143 -0.74 12.48 -9.54
N THR A 144 -0.58 11.15 -9.52
CA THR A 144 -1.59 10.19 -9.06
C THR A 144 -0.93 8.87 -8.63
N PHE A 145 -1.74 7.85 -8.34
CA PHE A 145 -1.25 6.50 -8.06
C PHE A 145 -0.72 5.84 -9.34
N GLU A 146 0.60 5.75 -9.45
CA GLU A 146 1.30 5.40 -10.68
C GLU A 146 1.17 3.91 -11.10
N GLU A 147 0.54 3.05 -10.31
CA GLU A 147 0.44 1.62 -10.60
C GLU A 147 -0.27 1.34 -11.94
N TYR A 148 -1.24 2.18 -12.33
CA TYR A 148 -1.88 2.11 -13.63
C TYR A 148 -0.94 2.55 -14.76
N SER A 149 -0.30 3.71 -14.62
CA SER A 149 0.59 4.26 -15.63
C SER A 149 1.82 3.39 -15.85
N ASN A 150 2.39 2.84 -14.76
CA ASN A 150 3.60 2.01 -14.82
C ASN A 150 3.37 0.64 -15.46
N ARG A 151 2.13 0.17 -15.52
CA ARG A 151 1.77 -1.12 -16.11
C ARG A 151 1.17 -1.01 -17.51
N TYR A 152 0.99 0.19 -18.02
CA TYR A 152 0.45 0.41 -19.37
C TYR A 152 1.55 0.86 -20.34
N ARG A 153 1.30 0.70 -21.65
CA ARG A 153 2.24 1.12 -22.70
C ARG A 153 2.38 2.64 -22.68
N ALA A 154 3.61 3.12 -22.56
CA ALA A 154 3.87 4.56 -22.40
C ALA A 154 3.38 5.37 -23.61
N GLU A 155 3.46 4.80 -24.82
CA GLU A 155 3.03 5.41 -26.09
C GLU A 155 1.48 5.58 -26.19
N ASP A 156 0.74 4.80 -25.42
CA ASP A 156 -0.73 4.86 -25.39
C ASP A 156 -1.27 5.69 -24.22
N LEU A 157 -0.39 6.22 -23.38
CA LEU A 157 -0.80 7.08 -22.26
C LEU A 157 -1.03 8.52 -22.75
N VAL A 158 -2.19 9.07 -22.43
CA VAL A 158 -2.50 10.50 -22.56
C VAL A 158 -2.60 11.08 -21.16
N VAL A 159 -1.67 11.97 -20.82
CA VAL A 159 -1.51 12.47 -19.46
C VAL A 159 -2.11 13.87 -19.33
N PHE A 160 -3.10 14.03 -18.45
CA PHE A 160 -3.52 15.33 -17.94
C PHE A 160 -2.72 15.67 -16.70
N GLN A 161 -1.92 16.75 -16.79
CA GLN A 161 -1.19 17.26 -15.63
C GLN A 161 -1.86 18.53 -15.14
N THR A 162 -2.40 18.48 -13.93
CA THR A 162 -3.00 19.66 -13.33
C THR A 162 -1.97 20.78 -13.12
N GLN A 163 -2.33 22.02 -13.44
CA GLN A 163 -1.50 23.19 -13.24
C GLN A 163 -1.84 23.93 -11.93
N HIS A 164 -2.84 23.45 -11.20
CA HIS A 164 -3.23 24.07 -9.94
C HIS A 164 -2.16 23.79 -8.85
N PRO A 165 -1.73 24.79 -8.07
CA PRO A 165 -0.68 24.61 -7.06
C PRO A 165 -1.05 23.57 -5.98
N ASP A 166 -2.34 23.42 -5.68
CA ASP A 166 -2.85 22.42 -4.72
C ASP A 166 -3.32 21.13 -5.44
N PHE A 167 -2.90 20.89 -6.67
CA PHE A 167 -3.27 19.73 -7.49
C PHE A 167 -4.78 19.56 -7.71
N ARG A 168 -5.58 20.62 -7.59
CA ARG A 168 -7.03 20.54 -7.77
C ARG A 168 -7.41 20.42 -9.24
N TYR A 169 -8.40 19.61 -9.50
CA TYR A 169 -9.06 19.44 -10.77
C TYR A 169 -10.48 18.90 -10.58
N GLY A 170 -11.38 19.13 -11.54
CA GLY A 170 -12.74 18.64 -11.53
C GLY A 170 -13.16 18.03 -12.88
N ALA A 171 -14.40 17.60 -12.97
CA ALA A 171 -14.94 16.99 -14.20
C ALA A 171 -14.80 17.90 -15.43
N GLY A 172 -14.98 19.20 -15.27
CA GLY A 172 -14.84 20.16 -16.37
C GLY A 172 -13.43 20.22 -16.95
N ASP A 173 -12.41 20.11 -16.12
CA ASP A 173 -11.01 20.14 -16.56
C ASP A 173 -10.64 18.85 -17.29
N ILE A 174 -11.11 17.71 -16.76
CA ILE A 174 -10.90 16.39 -17.33
C ILE A 174 -11.55 16.32 -18.71
N ILE A 175 -12.82 16.66 -18.84
CA ILE A 175 -13.56 16.63 -20.10
C ILE A 175 -12.87 17.52 -21.14
N ARG A 176 -12.61 18.78 -20.81
CA ARG A 176 -11.96 19.74 -21.72
C ARG A 176 -10.62 19.24 -22.23
N PHE A 177 -9.86 18.56 -21.39
CA PHE A 177 -8.55 18.04 -21.80
C PHE A 177 -8.65 16.81 -22.70
N PHE A 178 -9.57 15.88 -22.39
CA PHE A 178 -9.60 14.58 -23.06
C PHE A 178 -10.57 14.49 -24.25
N GLU A 179 -11.50 15.44 -24.42
CA GLU A 179 -12.58 15.36 -25.44
C GLU A 179 -12.10 15.17 -26.89
N ASP A 180 -10.88 15.63 -27.21
CA ASP A 180 -10.29 15.54 -28.54
C ASP A 180 -9.08 14.60 -28.64
N LYS A 181 -8.74 13.86 -27.59
CA LYS A 181 -7.52 13.05 -27.51
C LYS A 181 -7.70 11.61 -28.01
N GLY A 182 -8.92 11.19 -28.29
CA GLY A 182 -9.23 9.85 -28.78
C GLY A 182 -8.85 8.75 -27.78
N ILE A 183 -9.02 9.01 -26.47
CA ILE A 183 -8.83 8.00 -25.45
C ILE A 183 -10.01 7.01 -25.47
N LYS A 184 -9.72 5.73 -25.26
CA LYS A 184 -10.73 4.69 -25.07
C LYS A 184 -11.04 4.45 -23.59
N HIS A 185 -10.08 4.72 -22.73
CA HIS A 185 -10.16 4.46 -21.30
C HIS A 185 -9.71 5.69 -20.52
N LEU A 186 -10.35 5.93 -19.39
CA LEU A 186 -9.98 6.99 -18.47
C LEU A 186 -9.85 6.41 -17.06
N VAL A 187 -8.68 6.56 -16.45
CA VAL A 187 -8.44 6.16 -15.07
C VAL A 187 -8.60 7.36 -14.16
N ILE A 188 -9.47 7.22 -13.16
CA ILE A 188 -9.70 8.21 -12.11
C ILE A 188 -9.53 7.53 -10.76
N ILE A 189 -8.69 8.12 -9.90
CA ILE A 189 -8.50 7.70 -8.52
C ILE A 189 -9.17 8.75 -7.63
N ASN A 190 -10.16 8.33 -6.85
CA ASN A 190 -10.98 9.27 -6.08
C ASN A 190 -11.30 8.73 -4.68
N PRO A 191 -10.83 9.37 -3.58
CA PRO A 191 -9.91 10.50 -3.57
C PRO A 191 -8.55 10.17 -4.20
N ASP A 192 -7.89 11.15 -4.82
CA ASP A 192 -6.64 10.93 -5.52
C ASP A 192 -5.46 10.71 -4.55
N ASN A 193 -4.57 9.84 -4.90
CA ASN A 193 -3.35 9.51 -4.15
C ASN A 193 -2.12 9.87 -5.00
N PRO A 194 -1.20 10.76 -4.58
CA PRO A 194 -1.06 11.31 -3.21
C PRO A 194 -1.72 12.67 -2.98
N THR A 195 -2.36 13.28 -3.98
CA THR A 195 -2.79 14.69 -3.94
C THR A 195 -3.96 14.94 -2.96
N GLY A 196 -4.78 13.92 -2.69
CA GLY A 196 -6.00 14.07 -1.92
C GLY A 196 -7.13 14.81 -2.65
N ASN A 197 -6.97 15.11 -3.95
CA ASN A 197 -8.04 15.74 -4.72
C ASN A 197 -9.30 14.85 -4.70
N TYR A 198 -10.44 15.47 -4.45
CA TYR A 198 -11.73 14.78 -4.37
C TYR A 198 -12.70 15.33 -5.42
N ILE A 199 -13.20 14.44 -6.25
CA ILE A 199 -14.23 14.73 -7.25
C ILE A 199 -15.59 14.38 -6.65
N PRO A 200 -16.53 15.32 -6.49
CA PRO A 200 -17.87 15.08 -5.97
C PRO A 200 -18.66 14.08 -6.82
N ARG A 201 -19.64 13.42 -6.18
CA ARG A 201 -20.47 12.39 -6.82
C ARG A 201 -21.14 12.89 -8.11
N GLU A 202 -21.69 14.10 -8.10
CA GLU A 202 -22.34 14.73 -9.26
C GLU A 202 -21.38 14.92 -10.44
N ASP A 203 -20.14 15.26 -10.15
CA ASP A 203 -19.08 15.39 -11.16
C ASP A 203 -18.64 14.02 -11.71
N ILE A 204 -18.57 12.99 -10.87
CA ILE A 204 -18.34 11.61 -11.32
C ILE A 204 -19.48 11.16 -12.25
N LEU A 205 -20.73 11.45 -11.91
CA LEU A 205 -21.88 11.14 -12.78
C LEU A 205 -21.80 11.88 -14.12
N ARG A 206 -21.36 13.14 -14.11
CA ARG A 206 -21.13 13.93 -15.34
C ARG A 206 -20.02 13.30 -16.20
N LEU A 207 -18.94 12.83 -15.62
CA LEU A 207 -17.87 12.11 -16.34
C LEU A 207 -18.39 10.82 -16.95
N ILE A 208 -19.18 10.04 -16.22
CA ILE A 208 -19.81 8.80 -16.75
C ILE A 208 -20.76 9.11 -17.91
N GLN A 209 -21.53 10.19 -17.85
CA GLN A 209 -22.39 10.60 -18.95
C GLN A 209 -21.57 11.01 -20.18
N TRP A 210 -20.52 11.80 -19.97
CA TRP A 210 -19.62 12.20 -21.04
C TRP A 210 -18.95 10.99 -21.72
N THR A 211 -18.39 10.04 -20.97
CA THR A 211 -17.80 8.83 -21.57
C THR A 211 -18.77 8.00 -22.38
N LYS A 212 -20.05 7.95 -21.99
CA LYS A 212 -21.10 7.27 -22.75
C LYS A 212 -21.46 7.97 -24.07
N SER A 213 -21.33 9.30 -24.13
CA SER A 213 -21.62 10.09 -25.32
C SER A 213 -20.43 10.22 -26.26
N ALA A 214 -19.23 10.00 -25.78
CA ALA A 214 -18.00 10.11 -26.58
C ALA A 214 -17.64 8.81 -27.34
N GLY A 215 -18.45 7.74 -27.18
CA GLY A 215 -18.30 6.48 -27.89
C GLY A 215 -17.76 5.36 -27.05
#